data_0a215c98f7278ac2d1633f37e4a64c01
#
_entry.id   0a215c98f7278ac2d1633f37e4a64c01
#
_cell.length_a   1.000
_cell.length_b   1.000
_cell.length_c   1.000
_cell.angle_alpha   90.00
_cell.angle_beta   90.00
_cell.angle_gamma   90.00
#
_symmetry.space_group_name_H-M   'P 1'
#
loop_
_entity.id
_entity.type
_entity.pdbx_description
1 polymer ?
#
loop_
_entity_poly.entity_id
_entity_poly.type
_entity_poly.pdbx_seq_one_letter_code
_entity_poly.pdbx_strand_id
1 'polypeptide(L)'
;ILILDFGSQVTQLIARRVRDGRVYSEIHPYDCDPEFIRKFIQEQGGKGIILSGGPSSVTEVGSPRAPQIVFELGVPVLGICYGMQTMAIQLGGAVASAESLGKAREFGYSEVRAHGHTNLLKGIQDFSTSEGHGILKVWMSHGDSVTKLPPEFALMASTDSCPIAGMADEKRRFYAFQFHPEVTHTIQGTAIIERFVHEICQCKPDWVMGDYIAEAVENIRKQVGDEEVILGLSGGVDSSVAAALIHRAIGDQLTCVFVDHGLLRLNEGDMVMEMFARNLGV
;
A
#
# COMPACT_ATOMS: atom_id res chain seq x y z
N ILE A 1 1.87 -4.75 -10.00
CA ILE A 1 2.45 -3.68 -9.17
C ILE A 1 3.15 -4.30 -7.97
N LEU A 2 4.40 -3.90 -7.73
CA LEU A 2 5.13 -4.24 -6.52
C LEU A 2 4.90 -3.15 -5.46
N ILE A 3 4.57 -3.56 -4.23
CA ILE A 3 4.39 -2.65 -3.10
C ILE A 3 5.49 -2.97 -2.08
N LEU A 4 6.33 -1.99 -1.76
CA LEU A 4 7.34 -2.10 -0.71
C LEU A 4 6.77 -1.54 0.60
N ASP A 5 6.71 -2.40 1.61
CA ASP A 5 6.11 -2.11 2.91
C ASP A 5 7.14 -1.57 3.91
N PHE A 6 6.95 -0.31 4.32
CA PHE A 6 7.76 0.34 5.36
C PHE A 6 7.15 0.21 6.76
N GLY A 7 6.22 -0.71 6.95
CA GLY A 7 5.59 -1.00 8.24
C GLY A 7 4.29 -0.22 8.49
N SER A 8 3.63 0.27 7.45
CA SER A 8 2.35 0.95 7.58
C SER A 8 1.23 -0.03 7.97
N GLN A 9 0.38 0.38 8.90
CA GLN A 9 -0.85 -0.37 9.24
C GLN A 9 -1.85 -0.45 8.08
N VAL A 10 -1.71 0.40 7.06
CA VAL A 10 -2.63 0.52 5.93
C VAL A 10 -2.04 0.06 4.59
N THR A 11 -0.86 -0.60 4.59
CA THR A 11 -0.25 -1.12 3.36
C THR A 11 -1.17 -2.08 2.60
N GLN A 12 -1.94 -2.91 3.33
CA GLN A 12 -2.92 -3.81 2.72
C GLN A 12 -4.02 -3.06 1.95
N LEU A 13 -4.37 -1.84 2.36
CA LEU A 13 -5.34 -1.01 1.63
C LEU A 13 -4.77 -0.56 0.29
N ILE A 14 -3.47 -0.30 0.18
CA ILE A 14 -2.83 0.01 -1.10
C ILE A 14 -3.02 -1.18 -2.06
N ALA A 15 -2.66 -2.39 -1.62
CA ALA A 15 -2.84 -3.60 -2.43
C ALA A 15 -4.31 -3.82 -2.82
N ARG A 16 -5.23 -3.59 -1.89
CA ARG A 16 -6.66 -3.69 -2.15
C ARG A 16 -7.10 -2.71 -3.23
N ARG A 17 -6.71 -1.43 -3.16
CA ARG A 17 -7.06 -0.44 -4.19
C ARG A 17 -6.52 -0.81 -5.57
N VAL A 18 -5.28 -1.31 -5.63
CA VAL A 18 -4.69 -1.80 -6.88
C VAL A 18 -5.49 -2.97 -7.45
N ARG A 19 -5.89 -3.92 -6.60
CA ARG A 19 -6.68 -5.12 -6.99
C ARG A 19 -8.13 -4.78 -7.32
N ASP A 20 -8.74 -3.79 -6.64
CA ASP A 20 -10.06 -3.26 -7.01
C ASP A 20 -10.05 -2.72 -8.45
N GLY A 21 -8.93 -2.13 -8.89
CA GLY A 21 -8.65 -1.77 -10.28
C GLY A 21 -8.32 -2.95 -11.19
N ARG A 22 -8.49 -4.20 -10.73
CA ARG A 22 -8.20 -5.43 -11.48
C ARG A 22 -6.75 -5.53 -11.95
N VAL A 23 -5.81 -5.07 -11.14
CA VAL A 23 -4.37 -5.17 -11.38
C VAL A 23 -3.73 -6.03 -10.29
N TYR A 24 -2.90 -6.99 -10.70
CA TYR A 24 -2.14 -7.83 -9.77
C TYR A 24 -1.17 -7.00 -8.93
N SER A 25 -1.05 -7.32 -7.65
CA SER A 25 -0.07 -6.68 -6.75
C SER A 25 0.48 -7.63 -5.72
N GLU A 26 1.76 -7.46 -5.40
CA GLU A 26 2.45 -8.14 -4.29
C GLU A 26 2.96 -7.12 -3.29
N ILE A 27 2.95 -7.50 -2.00
CA ILE A 27 3.54 -6.72 -0.90
C ILE A 27 4.79 -7.44 -0.44
N HIS A 28 5.90 -6.72 -0.41
CA HIS A 28 7.17 -7.22 0.11
C HIS A 28 7.78 -6.20 1.09
N PRO A 29 8.60 -6.65 2.06
CA PRO A 29 9.30 -5.72 2.95
C PRO A 29 10.16 -4.73 2.17
N TYR A 30 10.35 -3.53 2.72
CA TYR A 30 11.14 -2.47 2.09
C TYR A 30 12.60 -2.88 1.82
N ASP A 31 13.13 -3.83 2.60
CA ASP A 31 14.50 -4.35 2.54
C ASP A 31 14.61 -5.68 1.76
N CYS A 32 13.59 -6.02 0.99
CA CYS A 32 13.65 -7.22 0.16
C CYS A 32 14.83 -7.17 -0.83
N ASP A 33 15.29 -8.35 -1.24
CA ASP A 33 16.45 -8.51 -2.12
C ASP A 33 16.30 -7.65 -3.40
N PRO A 34 17.28 -6.76 -3.70
CA PRO A 34 17.28 -5.99 -4.95
C PRO A 34 17.17 -6.86 -6.21
N GLU A 35 17.70 -8.07 -6.18
CA GLU A 35 17.58 -9.00 -7.31
C GLU A 35 16.15 -9.53 -7.49
N PHE A 36 15.41 -9.72 -6.40
CA PHE A 36 13.99 -10.02 -6.47
C PHE A 36 13.22 -8.88 -7.16
N ILE A 37 13.48 -7.62 -6.77
CA ILE A 37 12.83 -6.45 -7.39
C ILE A 37 13.14 -6.41 -8.89
N ARG A 38 14.40 -6.64 -9.28
CA ARG A 38 14.82 -6.70 -10.69
C ARG A 38 14.03 -7.76 -11.46
N LYS A 39 13.98 -8.98 -10.95
CA LYS A 39 13.25 -10.10 -11.57
C LYS A 39 11.76 -9.81 -11.68
N PHE A 40 11.14 -9.29 -10.62
CA PHE A 40 9.73 -8.93 -10.64
C PHE A 40 9.41 -7.95 -11.78
N ILE A 41 10.25 -6.94 -11.97
CA ILE A 41 10.04 -5.93 -13.01
C ILE A 41 10.40 -6.46 -14.40
N GLN A 42 11.58 -7.06 -14.57
CA GLN A 42 12.13 -7.37 -15.89
C GLN A 42 11.68 -8.74 -16.44
N GLU A 43 11.45 -9.72 -15.57
CA GLU A 43 11.13 -11.10 -15.98
C GLU A 43 9.64 -11.43 -15.79
N GLN A 44 9.01 -10.93 -14.71
CA GLN A 44 7.61 -11.23 -14.40
C GLN A 44 6.64 -10.16 -14.93
N GLY A 45 7.15 -9.13 -15.60
CA GLY A 45 6.33 -8.10 -16.22
C GLY A 45 5.76 -7.06 -15.28
N GLY A 46 6.39 -6.83 -14.12
CA GLY A 46 6.04 -5.75 -13.20
C GLY A 46 6.15 -4.38 -13.88
N LYS A 47 5.13 -3.52 -13.70
CA LYS A 47 5.03 -2.26 -14.43
C LYS A 47 5.15 -1.00 -13.59
N GLY A 48 5.20 -1.15 -12.29
CA GLY A 48 5.34 -0.02 -11.37
C GLY A 48 5.56 -0.46 -9.93
N ILE A 49 6.06 0.47 -9.12
CA ILE A 49 6.39 0.24 -7.71
C ILE A 49 5.66 1.28 -6.86
N ILE A 50 5.09 0.85 -5.73
CA ILE A 50 4.52 1.75 -4.71
C ILE A 50 5.32 1.59 -3.42
N LEU A 51 5.77 2.71 -2.86
CA LEU A 51 6.43 2.80 -1.56
C LEU A 51 5.37 3.20 -0.54
N SER A 52 5.08 2.35 0.42
CA SER A 52 4.05 2.59 1.43
C SER A 52 4.44 3.67 2.44
N GLY A 53 3.50 4.03 3.31
CA GLY A 53 3.77 4.74 4.54
C GLY A 53 4.56 3.89 5.54
N GLY A 54 4.94 4.47 6.67
CA GLY A 54 5.64 3.78 7.75
C GLY A 54 5.66 4.59 9.04
N PRO A 55 5.88 3.95 10.19
CA PRO A 55 5.86 4.61 11.50
C PRO A 55 7.15 5.33 11.85
N SER A 56 8.24 5.05 11.15
CA SER A 56 9.56 5.59 11.43
C SER A 56 9.71 7.04 10.96
N SER A 57 10.66 7.77 11.55
CA SER A 57 11.10 9.06 11.02
C SER A 57 12.23 8.83 10.02
N VAL A 58 12.12 9.42 8.83
CA VAL A 58 13.16 9.33 7.81
C VAL A 58 14.42 10.11 8.19
N THR A 59 14.34 10.99 9.18
CA THR A 59 15.45 11.82 9.68
C THR A 59 16.32 11.07 10.70
N GLU A 60 15.87 9.96 11.22
CA GLU A 60 16.61 9.14 12.18
C GLU A 60 17.73 8.33 11.51
N VAL A 61 18.82 8.13 12.24
CA VAL A 61 19.94 7.29 11.78
C VAL A 61 19.50 5.83 11.69
N GLY A 62 19.77 5.18 10.56
CA GLY A 62 19.37 3.80 10.33
C GLY A 62 17.90 3.62 9.96
N SER A 63 17.16 4.70 9.71
CA SER A 63 15.77 4.61 9.26
C SER A 63 15.63 3.87 7.91
N PRO A 64 14.53 3.15 7.69
CA PRO A 64 14.28 2.37 6.47
C PRO A 64 14.49 3.18 5.19
N ARG A 65 15.13 2.57 4.19
CA ARG A 65 15.32 3.14 2.85
C ARG A 65 14.86 2.15 1.79
N ALA A 66 14.30 2.68 0.71
CA ALA A 66 14.04 1.84 -0.46
C ALA A 66 15.36 1.35 -1.06
N PRO A 67 15.46 0.11 -1.55
CA PRO A 67 16.60 -0.31 -2.34
C PRO A 67 16.82 0.65 -3.51
N GLN A 68 18.07 1.07 -3.73
CA GLN A 68 18.40 2.08 -4.73
C GLN A 68 17.92 1.70 -6.14
N ILE A 69 17.90 0.41 -6.44
CA ILE A 69 17.44 -0.14 -7.72
C ILE A 69 16.00 0.28 -8.07
N VAL A 70 15.14 0.56 -7.09
CA VAL A 70 13.76 1.03 -7.29
C VAL A 70 13.72 2.26 -8.21
N PHE A 71 14.71 3.15 -8.07
CA PHE A 71 14.79 4.39 -8.82
C PHE A 71 15.58 4.26 -10.13
N GLU A 72 16.12 3.06 -10.44
CA GLU A 72 16.98 2.80 -11.60
C GLU A 72 16.34 1.89 -12.66
N LEU A 73 15.25 1.19 -12.32
CA LEU A 73 14.59 0.23 -13.21
C LEU A 73 13.76 0.86 -14.34
N GLY A 74 13.58 2.18 -14.35
CA GLY A 74 12.86 2.88 -15.42
C GLY A 74 11.35 2.70 -15.41
N VAL A 75 10.78 2.13 -14.34
CA VAL A 75 9.33 2.01 -14.13
C VAL A 75 8.80 3.15 -13.28
N PRO A 76 7.49 3.48 -13.40
CA PRO A 76 6.86 4.47 -12.52
C PRO A 76 6.97 4.08 -11.04
N VAL A 77 7.15 5.08 -10.18
CA VAL A 77 7.20 4.91 -8.72
C VAL A 77 6.23 5.88 -8.06
N LEU A 78 5.41 5.38 -7.14
CA LEU A 78 4.52 6.19 -6.29
C LEU A 78 4.96 6.07 -4.83
N GLY A 79 5.32 7.18 -4.20
CA GLY A 79 5.62 7.26 -2.76
C GLY A 79 4.42 7.78 -1.95
N ILE A 80 4.07 7.11 -0.86
CA ILE A 80 2.96 7.52 0.03
C ILE A 80 3.53 7.78 1.42
N CYS A 81 3.33 8.98 1.96
CA CYS A 81 3.74 9.40 3.31
C CYS A 81 5.25 9.13 3.55
N TYR A 82 5.63 8.12 4.31
CA TYR A 82 7.03 7.72 4.48
C TYR A 82 7.72 7.41 3.14
N GLY A 83 7.00 6.76 2.22
CA GLY A 83 7.49 6.48 0.86
C GLY A 83 7.85 7.75 0.08
N MET A 84 7.11 8.85 0.26
CA MET A 84 7.47 10.16 -0.28
C MET A 84 8.75 10.71 0.36
N GLN A 85 8.85 10.59 1.68
CA GLN A 85 9.99 11.14 2.44
C GLN A 85 11.29 10.41 2.11
N THR A 86 11.27 9.07 2.04
CA THR A 86 12.44 8.28 1.65
C THR A 86 12.84 8.55 0.20
N MET A 87 11.89 8.68 -0.72
CA MET A 87 12.14 9.08 -2.12
C MET A 87 12.80 10.47 -2.17
N ALA A 88 12.28 11.43 -1.40
CA ALA A 88 12.84 12.79 -1.38
C ALA A 88 14.31 12.80 -0.92
N ILE A 89 14.62 12.14 0.20
CA ILE A 89 16.00 12.06 0.73
C ILE A 89 16.94 11.37 -0.25
N GLN A 90 16.54 10.20 -0.77
CA GLN A 90 17.41 9.39 -1.64
C GLN A 90 17.69 10.04 -2.99
N LEU A 91 16.80 10.93 -3.46
CA LEU A 91 16.95 11.64 -4.72
C LEU A 91 17.49 13.08 -4.59
N GLY A 92 17.96 13.47 -3.39
CA GLY A 92 18.67 14.74 -3.16
C GLY A 92 17.80 15.91 -2.72
N GLY A 93 16.60 15.63 -2.22
CA GLY A 93 15.75 16.57 -1.52
C GLY A 93 16.10 16.67 -0.03
N ALA A 94 15.22 17.26 0.76
CA ALA A 94 15.36 17.35 2.21
C ALA A 94 14.03 17.11 2.92
N VAL A 95 14.11 16.50 4.10
CA VAL A 95 12.99 16.24 5.01
C VAL A 95 13.35 16.75 6.39
N ALA A 96 12.40 17.31 7.10
CA ALA A 96 12.56 17.74 8.48
C ALA A 96 11.39 17.25 9.33
N SER A 97 11.65 16.99 10.62
CA SER A 97 10.60 16.64 11.56
C SER A 97 9.77 17.87 11.97
N ALA A 98 8.49 17.65 12.29
CA ALA A 98 7.63 18.73 12.79
C ALA A 98 8.24 19.43 14.01
N GLU A 99 8.88 18.68 14.92
CA GLU A 99 9.57 19.21 16.09
C GLU A 99 10.69 20.17 15.69
N SER A 100 11.55 19.78 14.73
CA SER A 100 12.65 20.63 14.26
C SER A 100 12.17 21.90 13.55
N LEU A 101 10.96 21.87 12.99
CA LEU A 101 10.32 23.00 12.35
C LEU A 101 9.49 23.86 13.31
N GLY A 102 9.39 23.48 14.59
CA GLY A 102 8.52 24.14 15.56
C GLY A 102 7.03 24.04 15.22
N LYS A 103 6.63 22.98 14.51
CA LYS A 103 5.26 22.71 14.07
C LYS A 103 4.66 21.53 14.83
N ALA A 104 3.33 21.48 14.89
CA ALA A 104 2.62 20.28 15.34
C ALA A 104 2.65 19.20 14.25
N ARG A 105 2.58 17.92 14.68
CA ARG A 105 2.33 16.80 13.77
C ARG A 105 0.94 16.96 13.15
N GLU A 106 0.77 16.54 11.91
CA GLU A 106 -0.49 16.70 11.17
C GLU A 106 -1.20 15.34 11.07
N PHE A 107 -2.37 15.25 11.68
CA PHE A 107 -3.23 14.06 11.67
C PHE A 107 -4.67 14.44 11.37
N GLY A 108 -5.31 13.67 10.49
CA GLY A 108 -6.72 13.83 10.19
C GLY A 108 -7.02 14.48 8.84
N TYR A 109 -8.21 15.05 8.74
CA TYR A 109 -8.71 15.68 7.53
C TYR A 109 -7.91 16.94 7.19
N SER A 110 -7.59 17.09 5.90
CA SER A 110 -6.96 18.29 5.35
C SER A 110 -7.48 18.58 3.94
N GLU A 111 -7.49 19.85 3.56
CA GLU A 111 -7.76 20.31 2.20
C GLU A 111 -6.45 20.68 1.51
N VAL A 112 -6.13 19.93 0.46
CA VAL A 112 -4.89 20.06 -0.29
C VAL A 112 -5.16 20.72 -1.63
N ARG A 113 -4.42 21.78 -1.94
CA ARG A 113 -4.43 22.37 -3.28
C ARG A 113 -3.71 21.44 -4.25
N ALA A 114 -4.46 20.91 -5.21
CA ALA A 114 -3.93 20.12 -6.30
C ALA A 114 -3.40 21.03 -7.41
N HIS A 115 -2.13 20.85 -7.79
CA HIS A 115 -1.54 21.49 -8.95
C HIS A 115 -1.75 20.59 -10.16
N GLY A 116 -2.80 20.84 -10.93
CA GLY A 116 -3.31 19.97 -12.01
C GLY A 116 -2.46 19.91 -13.28
N HIS A 117 -1.19 20.33 -13.22
CA HIS A 117 -0.27 20.28 -14.36
C HIS A 117 0.43 18.92 -14.53
N THR A 118 0.32 18.02 -13.52
CA THR A 118 0.90 16.68 -13.60
C THR A 118 -0.06 15.68 -14.21
N ASN A 119 0.47 14.66 -14.89
CA ASN A 119 -0.34 13.61 -15.49
C ASN A 119 -1.16 12.85 -14.44
N LEU A 120 -0.63 12.69 -13.23
CA LEU A 120 -1.32 11.97 -12.16
C LEU A 120 -2.53 12.73 -11.61
N LEU A 121 -2.44 14.05 -11.39
CA LEU A 121 -3.53 14.85 -10.79
C LEU A 121 -4.38 15.63 -11.78
N LYS A 122 -4.07 15.62 -13.06
CA LYS A 122 -4.82 16.37 -14.09
C LYS A 122 -6.32 16.05 -14.03
N GLY A 123 -7.14 17.05 -13.67
CA GLY A 123 -8.60 16.93 -13.59
C GLY A 123 -9.11 16.10 -12.39
N ILE A 124 -8.26 15.70 -11.44
CA ILE A 124 -8.67 15.05 -10.19
C ILE A 124 -8.75 16.11 -9.10
N GLN A 125 -9.95 16.39 -8.62
CA GLN A 125 -10.23 17.32 -7.53
C GLN A 125 -11.63 17.06 -6.97
N ASP A 126 -11.87 17.43 -5.71
CA ASP A 126 -13.21 17.35 -5.10
C ASP A 126 -14.04 18.57 -5.44
N PHE A 127 -13.40 19.74 -5.44
CA PHE A 127 -14.03 21.01 -5.84
C PHE A 127 -12.96 22.02 -6.31
N SER A 128 -13.42 23.13 -6.84
CA SER A 128 -12.55 24.26 -7.19
C SER A 128 -12.86 25.46 -6.30
N THR A 129 -11.82 26.21 -5.91
CA THR A 129 -11.98 27.50 -5.26
C THR A 129 -12.55 28.55 -6.21
N SER A 130 -12.98 29.71 -5.70
CA SER A 130 -13.39 30.86 -6.50
C SER A 130 -12.31 31.36 -7.46
N GLU A 131 -11.03 31.07 -7.15
CA GLU A 131 -9.87 31.41 -7.97
C GLU A 131 -9.55 30.34 -9.01
N GLY A 132 -10.33 29.24 -9.06
CA GLY A 132 -10.14 28.15 -10.01
C GLY A 132 -9.09 27.10 -9.57
N HIS A 133 -8.65 27.12 -8.32
CA HIS A 133 -7.72 26.10 -7.80
C HIS A 133 -8.46 24.81 -7.43
N GLY A 134 -7.97 23.67 -7.91
CA GLY A 134 -8.48 22.35 -7.53
C GLY A 134 -8.13 22.01 -6.09
N ILE A 135 -9.08 21.50 -5.33
CA ILE A 135 -8.90 21.08 -3.94
C ILE A 135 -9.24 19.60 -3.81
N LEU A 136 -8.38 18.89 -3.08
CA LEU A 136 -8.57 17.50 -2.67
C LEU A 136 -8.84 17.43 -1.17
N LYS A 137 -9.84 16.66 -0.78
CA LYS A 137 -10.12 16.28 0.61
C LYS A 137 -9.36 15.02 0.93
N VAL A 138 -8.39 15.11 1.81
CA VAL A 138 -7.43 14.04 2.07
C VAL A 138 -7.27 13.75 3.55
N TRP A 139 -6.62 12.63 3.86
CA TRP A 139 -6.23 12.25 5.20
C TRP A 139 -4.72 12.38 5.36
N MET A 140 -4.30 13.21 6.31
CA MET A 140 -2.91 13.39 6.72
C MET A 140 -2.60 12.51 7.94
N SER A 141 -1.38 11.98 8.00
CA SER A 141 -0.88 11.22 9.15
C SER A 141 0.65 11.24 9.15
N HIS A 142 1.24 12.38 9.53
CA HIS A 142 2.69 12.52 9.50
C HIS A 142 3.26 13.46 10.56
N GLY A 143 4.50 13.18 10.97
CA GLY A 143 5.32 14.04 11.82
C GLY A 143 6.50 14.67 11.09
N ASP A 144 6.91 14.08 9.98
CA ASP A 144 7.98 14.60 9.12
C ASP A 144 7.38 15.12 7.81
N SER A 145 8.03 16.08 7.19
CA SER A 145 7.59 16.62 5.90
C SER A 145 8.78 16.97 5.01
N VAL A 146 8.59 16.85 3.71
CA VAL A 146 9.56 17.28 2.70
C VAL A 146 9.66 18.81 2.75
N THR A 147 10.87 19.32 2.91
CA THR A 147 11.16 20.77 2.99
C THR A 147 11.86 21.31 1.76
N LYS A 148 12.46 20.42 0.96
CA LYS A 148 13.10 20.73 -0.31
C LYS A 148 12.85 19.63 -1.32
N LEU A 149 12.33 20.00 -2.48
CA LEU A 149 12.16 19.09 -3.60
C LEU A 149 13.50 18.53 -4.07
N PRO A 150 13.55 17.23 -4.45
CA PRO A 150 14.71 16.72 -5.17
C PRO A 150 14.89 17.43 -6.52
N PRO A 151 16.10 17.39 -7.11
CA PRO A 151 16.31 17.86 -8.47
C PRO A 151 15.32 17.22 -9.48
N GLU A 152 14.87 17.98 -10.44
CA GLU A 152 13.89 17.59 -11.50
C GLU A 152 12.45 17.37 -11.01
N PHE A 153 12.18 17.44 -9.71
CA PHE A 153 10.82 17.37 -9.20
C PHE A 153 10.12 18.72 -9.21
N ALA A 154 8.84 18.70 -9.55
CA ALA A 154 7.93 19.85 -9.45
C ALA A 154 6.93 19.64 -8.30
N LEU A 155 6.43 20.76 -7.75
CA LEU A 155 5.37 20.74 -6.75
C LEU A 155 4.07 20.25 -7.39
N MET A 156 3.45 19.20 -6.80
CA MET A 156 2.22 18.59 -7.29
C MET A 156 1.01 18.89 -6.39
N ALA A 157 1.24 19.03 -5.09
CA ALA A 157 0.20 19.32 -4.12
C ALA A 157 0.75 20.12 -2.93
N SER A 158 -0.05 21.00 -2.33
CA SER A 158 0.37 21.84 -1.22
C SER A 158 -0.78 22.20 -0.26
N THR A 159 -0.41 22.45 1.01
CA THR A 159 -1.26 23.15 2.01
C THR A 159 -0.44 24.25 2.67
N ASP A 160 -1.07 25.09 3.49
CA ASP A 160 -0.34 26.11 4.27
C ASP A 160 0.56 25.46 5.35
N SER A 161 0.12 24.35 5.94
CA SER A 161 0.87 23.60 6.95
C SER A 161 1.96 22.71 6.33
N CYS A 162 1.69 22.12 5.16
CA CYS A 162 2.58 21.24 4.40
C CYS A 162 2.79 21.80 2.98
N PRO A 163 3.73 22.73 2.77
CA PRO A 163 3.95 23.38 1.47
C PRO A 163 4.33 22.40 0.34
N ILE A 164 4.89 21.23 0.67
CA ILE A 164 5.18 20.15 -0.27
C ILE A 164 4.38 18.91 0.17
N ALA A 165 3.07 18.92 -0.08
CA ALA A 165 2.17 17.80 0.18
C ALA A 165 2.15 16.78 -0.96
N GLY A 166 2.74 17.11 -2.10
CA GLY A 166 2.94 16.21 -3.22
C GLY A 166 3.99 16.73 -4.17
N MET A 167 4.73 15.81 -4.78
CA MET A 167 5.80 16.11 -5.73
C MET A 167 5.81 15.12 -6.89
N ALA A 168 6.28 15.55 -8.06
CA ALA A 168 6.34 14.72 -9.26
C ALA A 168 7.57 15.02 -10.11
N ASP A 169 8.17 13.97 -10.66
CA ASP A 169 9.08 14.01 -11.80
C ASP A 169 8.42 13.28 -12.98
N GLU A 170 7.84 14.05 -13.87
CA GLU A 170 7.11 13.53 -15.04
C GLU A 170 8.00 12.74 -15.99
N LYS A 171 9.29 13.10 -16.10
CA LYS A 171 10.23 12.45 -17.01
C LYS A 171 10.53 11.01 -16.57
N ARG A 172 10.77 10.80 -15.28
CA ARG A 172 10.98 9.48 -14.70
C ARG A 172 9.68 8.77 -14.30
N ARG A 173 8.56 9.50 -14.31
CA ARG A 173 7.24 9.05 -13.85
C ARG A 173 7.25 8.70 -12.35
N PHE A 174 7.92 9.54 -11.56
CA PHE A 174 7.95 9.43 -10.11
C PHE A 174 6.98 10.43 -9.51
N TYR A 175 6.10 9.94 -8.65
CA TYR A 175 5.06 10.72 -7.99
C TYR A 175 5.08 10.42 -6.51
N ALA A 176 4.75 11.38 -5.67
CA ALA A 176 4.64 11.12 -4.24
C ALA A 176 3.69 12.08 -3.55
N PHE A 177 3.02 11.58 -2.50
CA PHE A 177 2.09 12.30 -1.64
C PHE A 177 2.45 12.16 -0.17
N GLN A 178 2.28 13.25 0.58
CA GLN A 178 2.37 13.21 2.03
C GLN A 178 1.11 12.61 2.68
N PHE A 179 -0.03 12.75 2.02
CA PHE A 179 -1.30 12.17 2.44
C PHE A 179 -1.48 10.73 1.95
N HIS A 180 -2.52 10.07 2.44
CA HIS A 180 -2.83 8.68 2.20
C HIS A 180 -3.98 8.52 1.17
N PRO A 181 -3.70 8.26 -0.12
CA PRO A 181 -4.73 8.04 -1.13
C PRO A 181 -5.47 6.70 -0.95
N GLU A 182 -4.87 5.73 -0.25
CA GLU A 182 -5.43 4.39 -0.06
C GLU A 182 -6.60 4.34 0.92
N VAL A 183 -6.71 5.29 1.85
CA VAL A 183 -7.75 5.30 2.88
C VAL A 183 -9.06 5.92 2.36
N THR A 184 -10.18 5.51 2.96
CA THR A 184 -11.52 5.96 2.55
C THR A 184 -11.77 7.46 2.77
N HIS A 185 -11.02 8.08 3.68
CA HIS A 185 -11.12 9.50 4.01
C HIS A 185 -10.52 10.42 2.94
N THR A 186 -9.69 9.88 2.04
CA THR A 186 -9.23 10.60 0.85
C THR A 186 -10.22 10.32 -0.28
N ILE A 187 -11.09 11.29 -0.55
CA ILE A 187 -12.26 11.12 -1.42
C ILE A 187 -11.85 10.67 -2.84
N GLN A 188 -10.86 11.33 -3.44
CA GLN A 188 -10.35 11.01 -4.78
C GLN A 188 -9.25 9.95 -4.78
N GLY A 189 -8.99 9.29 -3.64
CA GLY A 189 -7.89 8.35 -3.50
C GLY A 189 -7.94 7.19 -4.48
N THR A 190 -9.12 6.62 -4.71
CA THR A 190 -9.32 5.56 -5.70
C THR A 190 -8.96 6.05 -7.11
N ALA A 191 -9.45 7.22 -7.52
CA ALA A 191 -9.16 7.77 -8.84
C ALA A 191 -7.64 8.05 -9.05
N ILE A 192 -6.95 8.48 -7.99
CA ILE A 192 -5.49 8.69 -8.01
C ILE A 192 -4.76 7.35 -8.24
N ILE A 193 -5.10 6.32 -7.47
CA ILE A 193 -4.44 5.00 -7.58
C ILE A 193 -4.78 4.35 -8.92
N GLU A 194 -6.03 4.38 -9.37
CA GLU A 194 -6.44 3.85 -10.67
C GLU A 194 -5.68 4.53 -11.82
N ARG A 195 -5.56 5.85 -11.79
CA ARG A 195 -4.76 6.58 -12.79
C ARG A 195 -3.30 6.17 -12.75
N PHE A 196 -2.71 6.05 -11.56
CA PHE A 196 -1.34 5.58 -11.46
C PHE A 196 -1.16 4.20 -12.10
N VAL A 197 -2.01 3.22 -11.78
CA VAL A 197 -1.83 1.85 -12.28
C VAL A 197 -2.21 1.72 -13.75
N HIS A 198 -3.28 2.37 -14.22
CA HIS A 198 -3.77 2.18 -15.60
C HIS A 198 -3.13 3.12 -16.60
N GLU A 199 -3.02 4.42 -16.28
CA GLU A 199 -2.52 5.41 -17.23
C GLU A 199 -1.00 5.57 -17.13
N ILE A 200 -0.45 5.68 -15.92
CA ILE A 200 1.00 5.91 -15.72
C ILE A 200 1.79 4.60 -15.87
N CYS A 201 1.38 3.52 -15.19
CA CYS A 201 2.02 2.21 -15.28
C CYS A 201 1.56 1.39 -16.48
N GLN A 202 0.48 1.78 -17.16
CA GLN A 202 -0.10 1.07 -18.30
C GLN A 202 -0.44 -0.40 -17.99
N CYS A 203 -0.93 -0.66 -16.80
CA CYS A 203 -1.45 -1.97 -16.42
C CYS A 203 -2.80 -2.22 -17.07
N LYS A 204 -3.02 -3.45 -17.56
CA LYS A 204 -4.33 -3.87 -18.04
C LYS A 204 -5.20 -4.34 -16.87
N PRO A 205 -6.52 -4.09 -16.90
CA PRO A 205 -7.45 -4.56 -15.86
C PRO A 205 -7.87 -6.03 -16.12
N ASP A 206 -6.91 -6.93 -16.11
CA ASP A 206 -7.09 -8.34 -16.47
C ASP A 206 -6.97 -9.32 -15.29
N TRP A 207 -6.55 -8.85 -14.12
CA TRP A 207 -6.48 -9.68 -12.92
C TRP A 207 -7.89 -9.99 -12.36
N VAL A 208 -8.13 -11.25 -12.02
CA VAL A 208 -9.37 -11.74 -11.39
C VAL A 208 -9.06 -12.61 -10.18
N MET A 209 -9.82 -12.45 -9.10
CA MET A 209 -9.63 -13.18 -7.83
C MET A 209 -9.72 -14.71 -8.00
N GLY A 210 -10.51 -15.20 -8.95
CA GLY A 210 -10.65 -16.65 -9.20
C GLY A 210 -9.33 -17.30 -9.60
N ASP A 211 -8.52 -16.64 -10.39
CA ASP A 211 -7.22 -17.13 -10.82
C ASP A 211 -6.25 -17.17 -9.64
N TYR A 212 -6.27 -16.14 -8.78
CA TYR A 212 -5.47 -16.10 -7.57
C TYR A 212 -5.78 -17.24 -6.59
N ILE A 213 -7.07 -17.59 -6.39
CA ILE A 213 -7.46 -18.70 -5.52
C ILE A 213 -6.90 -20.03 -6.05
N ALA A 214 -7.00 -20.26 -7.35
CA ALA A 214 -6.49 -21.48 -7.98
C ALA A 214 -4.96 -21.59 -7.84
N GLU A 215 -4.25 -20.49 -8.08
CA GLU A 215 -2.81 -20.40 -7.91
C GLU A 215 -2.39 -20.60 -6.45
N ALA A 216 -3.06 -19.93 -5.51
CA ALA A 216 -2.77 -20.07 -4.08
C ALA A 216 -2.97 -21.52 -3.59
N VAL A 217 -4.04 -22.18 -4.01
CA VAL A 217 -4.30 -23.60 -3.69
C VAL A 217 -3.17 -24.49 -4.21
N GLU A 218 -2.70 -24.28 -5.43
CA GLU A 218 -1.61 -25.06 -6.02
C GLU A 218 -0.28 -24.82 -5.29
N ASN A 219 0.00 -23.57 -4.93
CA ASN A 219 1.20 -23.19 -4.17
C ASN A 219 1.19 -23.81 -2.77
N ILE A 220 0.04 -23.81 -2.07
CA ILE A 220 -0.12 -24.45 -0.76
C ILE A 220 0.14 -25.96 -0.89
N ARG A 221 -0.41 -26.65 -1.88
CA ARG A 221 -0.17 -28.05 -2.11
C ARG A 221 1.30 -28.38 -2.31
N LYS A 222 2.00 -27.58 -3.12
CA LYS A 222 3.44 -27.76 -3.36
C LYS A 222 4.26 -27.53 -2.11
N GLN A 223 3.89 -26.54 -1.31
CA GLN A 223 4.61 -26.17 -0.08
C GLN A 223 4.43 -27.21 1.03
N VAL A 224 3.21 -27.70 1.20
CA VAL A 224 2.85 -28.66 2.26
C VAL A 224 3.28 -30.08 1.89
N GLY A 225 3.11 -30.50 0.64
CA GLY A 225 3.40 -31.86 0.23
C GLY A 225 2.59 -32.88 1.04
N ASP A 226 3.30 -33.83 1.67
CA ASP A 226 2.72 -34.89 2.50
C ASP A 226 2.69 -34.55 4.00
N GLU A 227 3.07 -33.32 4.39
CA GLU A 227 3.11 -32.89 5.79
C GLU A 227 1.72 -32.48 6.30
N GLU A 228 1.57 -32.45 7.63
CA GLU A 228 0.36 -31.96 8.30
C GLU A 228 0.48 -30.46 8.68
N VAL A 229 -0.63 -29.76 8.66
CA VAL A 229 -0.73 -28.33 8.99
C VAL A 229 -1.63 -28.12 10.19
N ILE A 230 -1.16 -27.33 11.15
CA ILE A 230 -1.98 -26.86 12.28
C ILE A 230 -2.26 -25.36 12.10
N LEU A 231 -3.53 -24.97 12.17
CA LEU A 231 -3.97 -23.58 12.06
C LEU A 231 -4.72 -23.15 13.33
N GLY A 232 -4.23 -22.10 13.99
CA GLY A 232 -4.96 -21.42 15.08
C GLY A 232 -6.11 -20.58 14.51
N LEU A 233 -7.35 -20.89 14.92
CA LEU A 233 -8.54 -20.10 14.59
C LEU A 233 -8.79 -19.03 15.64
N SER A 234 -9.00 -17.79 15.21
CA SER A 234 -9.38 -16.67 16.08
C SER A 234 -10.88 -16.36 16.04
N GLY A 235 -11.64 -17.03 15.19
CA GLY A 235 -13.04 -16.65 14.89
C GLY A 235 -13.17 -15.41 14.00
N GLY A 236 -12.06 -14.76 13.62
CA GLY A 236 -12.02 -13.62 12.71
C GLY A 236 -12.01 -14.03 11.23
N VAL A 237 -12.26 -13.05 10.35
CA VAL A 237 -12.35 -13.25 8.89
C VAL A 237 -11.05 -13.82 8.33
N ASP A 238 -9.89 -13.30 8.72
CA ASP A 238 -8.60 -13.68 8.13
C ASP A 238 -8.26 -15.14 8.38
N SER A 239 -8.40 -15.60 9.64
CA SER A 239 -8.17 -17.01 10.00
C SER A 239 -9.20 -17.95 9.34
N SER A 240 -10.43 -17.47 9.15
CA SER A 240 -11.48 -18.23 8.46
C SER A 240 -11.18 -18.42 6.97
N VAL A 241 -10.74 -17.36 6.30
CA VAL A 241 -10.32 -17.40 4.89
C VAL A 241 -9.10 -18.31 4.72
N ALA A 242 -8.11 -18.19 5.61
CA ALA A 242 -6.92 -19.05 5.61
C ALA A 242 -7.31 -20.52 5.78
N ALA A 243 -8.18 -20.86 6.75
CA ALA A 243 -8.67 -22.23 6.94
C ALA A 243 -9.36 -22.78 5.70
N ALA A 244 -10.28 -22.02 5.10
CA ALA A 244 -11.01 -22.45 3.90
C ALA A 244 -10.07 -22.68 2.71
N LEU A 245 -9.07 -21.81 2.53
CA LEU A 245 -8.11 -21.90 1.42
C LEU A 245 -7.15 -23.10 1.61
N ILE A 246 -6.61 -23.27 2.81
CA ILE A 246 -5.71 -24.38 3.15
C ILE A 246 -6.49 -25.72 3.06
N HIS A 247 -7.68 -25.82 3.63
CA HIS A 247 -8.49 -27.02 3.55
C HIS A 247 -8.83 -27.39 2.09
N ARG A 248 -9.15 -26.41 1.25
CA ARG A 248 -9.36 -26.63 -0.18
C ARG A 248 -8.10 -27.16 -0.89
N ALA A 249 -6.93 -26.80 -0.40
CA ALA A 249 -5.66 -27.26 -0.96
C ALA A 249 -5.27 -28.67 -0.50
N ILE A 250 -5.36 -28.96 0.81
CA ILE A 250 -4.77 -30.17 1.42
C ILE A 250 -5.77 -31.06 2.18
N GLY A 251 -7.04 -30.65 2.30
CA GLY A 251 -8.08 -31.47 2.92
C GLY A 251 -7.75 -31.87 4.35
N ASP A 252 -7.79 -33.19 4.63
CA ASP A 252 -7.63 -33.79 5.96
C ASP A 252 -6.23 -33.59 6.58
N GLN A 253 -5.25 -33.11 5.84
CA GLN A 253 -3.93 -32.72 6.39
C GLN A 253 -3.99 -31.44 7.24
N LEU A 254 -5.13 -30.70 7.22
CA LEU A 254 -5.33 -29.52 8.02
C LEU A 254 -6.05 -29.84 9.34
N THR A 255 -5.42 -29.50 10.46
CA THR A 255 -6.03 -29.49 11.80
C THR A 255 -6.23 -28.05 12.27
N CYS A 256 -7.48 -27.66 12.47
CA CYS A 256 -7.81 -26.34 13.02
C CYS A 256 -7.97 -26.39 14.53
N VAL A 257 -7.35 -25.49 15.26
CA VAL A 257 -7.41 -25.36 16.72
C VAL A 257 -8.03 -24.03 17.10
N PHE A 258 -9.20 -24.07 17.75
CA PHE A 258 -9.85 -22.92 18.34
C PHE A 258 -9.69 -22.96 19.86
N VAL A 259 -9.23 -21.86 20.47
CA VAL A 259 -9.00 -21.79 21.91
C VAL A 259 -10.07 -20.94 22.58
N ASP A 260 -10.93 -21.58 23.38
CA ASP A 260 -11.84 -20.88 24.29
C ASP A 260 -11.14 -20.59 25.61
N HIS A 261 -10.79 -19.34 25.84
CA HIS A 261 -10.13 -18.85 27.05
C HIS A 261 -11.12 -18.19 28.05
N GLY A 262 -12.44 -18.31 27.79
CA GLY A 262 -13.48 -17.77 28.66
C GLY A 262 -13.77 -16.28 28.52
N LEU A 263 -13.10 -15.57 27.60
CA LEU A 263 -13.30 -14.14 27.29
C LEU A 263 -13.82 -13.92 25.87
N LEU A 264 -14.42 -14.93 25.27
CA LEU A 264 -15.03 -14.87 23.95
C LEU A 264 -16.34 -14.07 23.97
N ARG A 265 -16.79 -13.63 22.80
CA ARG A 265 -18.13 -13.07 22.64
C ARG A 265 -19.18 -14.13 22.92
N LEU A 266 -20.40 -13.68 23.26
CA LEU A 266 -21.52 -14.59 23.52
C LEU A 266 -21.71 -15.56 22.34
N ASN A 267 -21.68 -16.88 22.65
CA ASN A 267 -21.84 -17.98 21.69
C ASN A 267 -20.79 -18.02 20.54
N GLU A 268 -19.66 -17.31 20.66
CA GLU A 268 -18.62 -17.26 19.59
C GLU A 268 -18.02 -18.65 19.35
N GLY A 269 -17.74 -19.42 20.41
CA GLY A 269 -17.22 -20.79 20.28
C GLY A 269 -18.17 -21.70 19.48
N ASP A 270 -19.46 -21.70 19.83
CA ASP A 270 -20.47 -22.52 19.14
C ASP A 270 -20.61 -22.09 17.66
N MET A 271 -20.59 -20.80 17.39
CA MET A 271 -20.65 -20.27 16.00
C MET A 271 -19.43 -20.67 15.17
N VAL A 272 -18.24 -20.64 15.74
CA VAL A 272 -17.02 -21.09 15.06
C VAL A 272 -17.08 -22.59 14.78
N MET A 273 -17.45 -23.39 15.76
CA MET A 273 -17.60 -24.85 15.58
C MET A 273 -18.65 -25.20 14.52
N GLU A 274 -19.78 -24.51 14.49
CA GLU A 274 -20.80 -24.71 13.47
C GLU A 274 -20.31 -24.34 12.08
N MET A 275 -19.62 -23.23 11.94
CA MET A 275 -19.09 -22.74 10.67
C MET A 275 -18.06 -23.73 10.09
N PHE A 276 -17.09 -24.16 10.89
CA PHE A 276 -15.99 -24.96 10.40
C PHE A 276 -16.35 -26.46 10.31
N ALA A 277 -16.86 -27.06 11.36
CA ALA A 277 -17.13 -28.49 11.37
C ALA A 277 -18.33 -28.86 10.49
N ARG A 278 -19.41 -28.06 10.47
CA ARG A 278 -20.63 -28.40 9.71
C ARG A 278 -20.64 -27.87 8.28
N ASN A 279 -20.12 -26.66 8.05
CA ASN A 279 -20.25 -26.00 6.76
C ASN A 279 -19.00 -26.17 5.88
N LEU A 280 -17.81 -26.22 6.44
CA LEU A 280 -16.56 -26.34 5.71
C LEU A 280 -15.95 -27.76 5.78
N GLY A 281 -16.41 -28.61 6.71
CA GLY A 281 -15.90 -29.97 6.87
C GLY A 281 -14.45 -30.04 7.39
N VAL A 282 -14.01 -28.99 8.13
CA VAL A 282 -12.65 -28.91 8.68
C VAL A 282 -12.62 -29.47 10.08
#